data_ce2d54de39b798e9b8f63ad9db14068b
#
_entry.id   ce2d54de39b798e9b8f63ad9db14068b
#
_cell.length_a   1.000
_cell.length_b   1.000
_cell.length_c   1.000
_cell.angle_alpha   90.00
_cell.angle_beta   90.00
_cell.angle_gamma   90.00
#
_symmetry.space_group_name_H-M   'P 1'
#
loop_
_entity.id
_entity.type
_entity.pdbx_description
1 polymer ?
#
loop_
_entity_poly.entity_id
_entity_poly.type
_entity_poly.pdbx_seq_one_letter_code
_entity_poly.pdbx_strand_id
1 'polypeptide(L)'
;MIILSKKRFGIISTILLISLFVFVFQVASSKQTVQTVSLPVSNKVIILDAGHGKPDEGAQSSNGTTEAETNLKITLKVQSLLEQSGATVVLTRSDENAIYDLDKTTLRQKKISDIHNRVKIGNESSADIFVSIHLNKISQQQYYGWQCFYKQNDEK
;
A
#
# COMPACT_ATOMS: atom_id res chain seq x y z
N MET A 1 51.77 -52.43 5.19
CA MET A 1 51.19 -52.00 3.88
C MET A 1 49.89 -52.75 3.69
N ILE A 2 48.75 -52.11 3.73
CA ILE A 2 47.41 -52.72 3.60
C ILE A 2 47.12 -52.83 2.11
N ILE A 3 47.21 -54.06 1.54
CA ILE A 3 46.89 -54.33 0.15
C ILE A 3 45.39 -54.61 0.05
N LEU A 4 44.62 -53.63 -0.41
CA LEU A 4 43.19 -53.79 -0.68
C LEU A 4 43.00 -54.70 -1.93
N SER A 5 42.19 -55.77 -1.80
CA SER A 5 41.80 -56.56 -2.96
C SER A 5 40.99 -55.72 -3.94
N LYS A 6 41.11 -56.03 -5.24
CA LYS A 6 40.34 -55.30 -6.32
C LYS A 6 38.83 -55.23 -6.06
N LYS A 7 38.25 -56.28 -5.45
CA LYS A 7 36.84 -56.33 -5.05
C LYS A 7 36.51 -55.26 -3.96
N ARG A 8 37.33 -55.16 -2.92
CA ARG A 8 37.15 -54.20 -1.82
C ARG A 8 37.35 -52.78 -2.29
N PHE A 9 38.30 -52.53 -3.20
CA PHE A 9 38.52 -51.22 -3.82
C PHE A 9 37.29 -50.79 -4.63
N GLY A 10 36.69 -51.69 -5.43
CA GLY A 10 35.47 -51.44 -6.18
C GLY A 10 34.30 -51.06 -5.27
N ILE A 11 34.07 -51.77 -4.17
CA ILE A 11 33.00 -51.50 -3.22
C ILE A 11 33.17 -50.12 -2.57
N ILE A 12 34.38 -49.78 -2.13
CA ILE A 12 34.67 -48.48 -1.51
C ILE A 12 34.43 -47.32 -2.51
N SER A 13 34.91 -47.51 -3.75
CA SER A 13 34.70 -46.53 -4.81
C SER A 13 33.22 -46.27 -5.11
N THR A 14 32.40 -47.31 -5.15
CA THR A 14 30.97 -47.22 -5.38
C THR A 14 30.25 -46.47 -4.24
N ILE A 15 30.62 -46.78 -2.97
CA ILE A 15 30.06 -46.11 -1.80
C ILE A 15 30.41 -44.59 -1.83
N LEU A 16 31.65 -44.23 -2.17
CA LEU A 16 32.08 -42.85 -2.29
C LEU A 16 31.33 -42.11 -3.38
N LEU A 17 31.11 -42.73 -4.53
CA LEU A 17 30.33 -42.14 -5.62
C LEU A 17 28.86 -41.90 -5.22
N ILE A 18 28.25 -42.87 -4.54
CA ILE A 18 26.87 -42.72 -4.05
C ILE A 18 26.78 -41.62 -3.00
N SER A 19 27.73 -41.56 -2.06
CA SER A 19 27.75 -40.52 -1.03
C SER A 19 27.95 -39.11 -1.64
N LEU A 20 28.83 -39.00 -2.64
CA LEU A 20 29.03 -37.75 -3.37
C LEU A 20 27.76 -37.35 -4.14
N PHE A 21 27.09 -38.29 -4.79
CA PHE A 21 25.83 -38.03 -5.49
C PHE A 21 24.73 -37.53 -4.54
N VAL A 22 24.57 -38.23 -3.39
CA VAL A 22 23.59 -37.79 -2.36
C VAL A 22 23.92 -36.42 -1.82
N PHE A 23 25.21 -36.15 -1.55
CA PHE A 23 25.65 -34.84 -1.07
C PHE A 23 25.35 -33.74 -2.09
N VAL A 24 25.70 -33.92 -3.36
CA VAL A 24 25.42 -32.97 -4.44
C VAL A 24 23.91 -32.75 -4.60
N PHE A 25 23.14 -33.85 -4.54
CA PHE A 25 21.69 -33.79 -4.63
C PHE A 25 21.07 -33.01 -3.47
N GLN A 26 21.53 -33.20 -2.22
CA GLN A 26 21.08 -32.45 -1.06
C GLN A 26 21.42 -30.96 -1.18
N VAL A 27 22.64 -30.61 -1.62
CA VAL A 27 23.04 -29.21 -1.82
C VAL A 27 22.21 -28.56 -2.94
N ALA A 28 22.00 -29.27 -4.05
CA ALA A 28 21.17 -28.76 -5.15
C ALA A 28 19.69 -28.65 -4.80
N SER A 29 19.20 -29.51 -3.89
CA SER A 29 17.80 -29.49 -3.43
C SER A 29 17.55 -28.58 -2.25
N SER A 30 18.57 -27.93 -1.69
CA SER A 30 18.43 -26.93 -0.62
C SER A 30 17.73 -25.70 -1.21
N LYS A 31 16.40 -25.71 -1.23
CA LYS A 31 15.62 -24.52 -1.51
C LYS A 31 15.93 -23.52 -0.39
N GLN A 32 16.63 -22.46 -0.70
CA GLN A 32 16.67 -21.29 0.18
C GLN A 32 15.24 -20.74 0.25
N THR A 33 14.55 -21.06 1.32
CA THR A 33 13.33 -20.36 1.69
C THR A 33 13.73 -18.94 2.03
N VAL A 34 13.60 -18.03 1.07
CA VAL A 34 13.62 -16.61 1.35
C VAL A 34 12.41 -16.38 2.24
N GLN A 35 12.64 -16.03 3.50
CA GLN A 35 11.57 -15.54 4.36
C GLN A 35 11.06 -14.26 3.72
N THR A 36 9.95 -14.35 3.01
CA THR A 36 9.19 -13.17 2.61
C THR A 36 8.62 -12.57 3.89
N VAL A 37 9.25 -11.50 4.37
CA VAL A 37 8.64 -10.66 5.39
C VAL A 37 7.37 -10.10 4.75
N SER A 38 6.21 -10.62 5.12
CA SER A 38 4.94 -10.05 4.70
C SER A 38 4.85 -8.66 5.30
N LEU A 39 4.86 -7.64 4.45
CA LEU A 39 4.61 -6.28 4.90
C LEU A 39 3.15 -6.18 5.37
N PRO A 40 2.86 -5.39 6.41
CA PRO A 40 1.52 -5.32 7.03
C PRO A 40 0.39 -5.02 6.05
N VAL A 41 0.70 -4.34 4.93
CA VAL A 41 -0.27 -3.93 3.91
C VAL A 41 -0.27 -4.83 2.67
N SER A 42 0.55 -5.88 2.66
CA SER A 42 0.62 -6.82 1.53
C SER A 42 -0.73 -7.50 1.31
N ASN A 43 -1.19 -7.53 0.05
CA ASN A 43 -2.50 -8.05 -0.36
C ASN A 43 -3.72 -7.30 0.22
N LYS A 44 -3.53 -6.08 0.75
CA LYS A 44 -4.63 -5.22 1.18
C LYS A 44 -5.08 -4.31 0.06
N VAL A 45 -6.39 -4.05 0.00
CA VAL A 45 -6.99 -3.03 -0.87
C VAL A 45 -7.24 -1.79 -0.03
N ILE A 46 -6.58 -0.69 -0.40
CA ILE A 46 -6.61 0.56 0.35
C ILE A 46 -7.11 1.67 -0.54
N ILE A 47 -8.17 2.38 -0.11
CA ILE A 47 -8.59 3.61 -0.77
C ILE A 47 -7.82 4.77 -0.16
N LEU A 48 -7.24 5.59 -1.00
CA LEU A 48 -6.71 6.88 -0.62
C LEU A 48 -7.57 7.98 -1.21
N ASP A 49 -8.10 8.81 -0.33
CA ASP A 49 -8.96 9.92 -0.66
C ASP A 49 -8.19 11.24 -0.48
N ALA A 50 -7.82 11.87 -1.59
CA ALA A 50 -7.23 13.21 -1.57
C ALA A 50 -8.34 14.26 -1.37
N GLY A 51 -8.51 14.75 -0.16
CA GLY A 51 -9.56 15.70 0.19
C GLY A 51 -9.58 16.94 -0.70
N HIS A 52 -10.77 17.50 -0.90
CA HIS A 52 -11.03 18.62 -1.81
C HIS A 52 -10.73 18.34 -3.29
N GLY A 53 -10.69 19.36 -4.11
CA GLY A 53 -10.48 19.34 -5.56
C GLY A 53 -11.20 20.50 -6.21
N LYS A 54 -10.69 21.03 -7.32
CA LYS A 54 -11.32 22.18 -8.00
C LYS A 54 -12.80 21.92 -8.30
N PRO A 55 -13.69 22.88 -8.05
CA PRO A 55 -13.47 24.24 -7.59
C PRO A 55 -13.45 24.46 -6.06
N ASP A 56 -13.56 23.42 -5.22
CA ASP A 56 -13.41 23.50 -3.76
C ASP A 56 -11.96 23.18 -3.38
N GLU A 57 -11.13 24.22 -3.29
CA GLU A 57 -9.69 24.05 -3.05
C GLU A 57 -9.33 23.90 -1.56
N GLY A 58 -10.32 23.95 -0.65
CA GLY A 58 -10.08 23.88 0.79
C GLY A 58 -9.37 25.11 1.35
N ALA A 59 -8.52 24.92 2.33
CA ALA A 59 -7.72 26.01 2.91
C ALA A 59 -6.63 26.47 1.94
N GLN A 60 -6.27 27.76 2.02
CA GLN A 60 -5.19 28.34 1.23
C GLN A 60 -4.15 28.99 2.15
N SER A 61 -2.88 28.76 1.84
CA SER A 61 -1.75 29.39 2.52
C SER A 61 -1.46 30.78 1.95
N SER A 62 -0.63 31.56 2.65
CA SER A 62 -0.27 32.93 2.24
C SER A 62 0.48 32.99 0.90
N ASN A 63 1.15 31.92 0.48
CA ASN A 63 1.85 31.82 -0.81
C ASN A 63 0.97 31.30 -1.94
N GLY A 64 -0.33 31.08 -1.70
CA GLY A 64 -1.27 30.63 -2.72
C GLY A 64 -1.40 29.10 -2.85
N THR A 65 -0.61 28.31 -2.15
CA THR A 65 -0.73 26.84 -2.17
C THR A 65 -2.04 26.41 -1.52
N THR A 66 -2.81 25.55 -2.16
CA THR A 66 -4.11 25.10 -1.67
C THR A 66 -4.02 23.77 -0.94
N GLU A 67 -5.00 23.50 -0.09
CA GLU A 67 -5.15 22.23 0.60
C GLU A 67 -5.34 21.08 -0.42
N ALA A 68 -6.20 21.27 -1.42
CA ALA A 68 -6.47 20.28 -2.47
C ALA A 68 -5.20 19.84 -3.21
N GLU A 69 -4.33 20.79 -3.57
CA GLU A 69 -3.05 20.51 -4.24
C GLU A 69 -2.12 19.71 -3.34
N THR A 70 -2.02 20.10 -2.07
CA THR A 70 -1.13 19.44 -1.11
C THR A 70 -1.62 18.04 -0.77
N ASN A 71 -2.94 17.88 -0.54
CA ASN A 71 -3.55 16.58 -0.29
C ASN A 71 -3.28 15.61 -1.45
N LEU A 72 -3.42 16.05 -2.70
CA LEU A 72 -3.13 15.23 -3.87
C LEU A 72 -1.66 14.80 -3.92
N LYS A 73 -0.73 15.73 -3.69
CA LYS A 73 0.72 15.42 -3.68
C LYS A 73 1.07 14.40 -2.60
N ILE A 74 0.49 14.52 -1.41
CA ILE A 74 0.71 13.56 -0.32
C ILE A 74 0.11 12.21 -0.71
N THR A 75 -1.13 12.19 -1.20
CA THR A 75 -1.84 10.97 -1.60
C THR A 75 -1.05 10.16 -2.64
N LEU A 76 -0.53 10.80 -3.69
CA LEU A 76 0.25 10.13 -4.73
C LEU A 76 1.58 9.56 -4.20
N LYS A 77 2.21 10.23 -3.24
CA LYS A 77 3.41 9.69 -2.58
C LYS A 77 3.08 8.48 -1.69
N VAL A 78 1.99 8.55 -0.93
CA VAL A 78 1.52 7.45 -0.07
C VAL A 78 1.11 6.26 -0.93
N GLN A 79 0.41 6.48 -2.05
CA GLN A 79 0.10 5.44 -3.03
C GLN A 79 1.36 4.68 -3.44
N SER A 80 2.38 5.38 -3.92
CA SER A 80 3.63 4.76 -4.37
C SER A 80 4.29 3.90 -3.26
N LEU A 81 4.28 4.36 -2.02
CA LEU A 81 4.85 3.61 -0.88
C LEU A 81 4.04 2.36 -0.54
N LEU A 82 2.72 2.46 -0.56
CA LEU A 82 1.82 1.34 -0.28
C LEU A 82 1.90 0.27 -1.37
N GLU A 83 1.93 0.67 -2.66
CA GLU A 83 2.07 -0.25 -3.79
C GLU A 83 3.42 -0.97 -3.77
N GLN A 84 4.51 -0.26 -3.46
CA GLN A 84 5.83 -0.87 -3.23
C GLN A 84 5.83 -1.88 -2.07
N SER A 85 4.91 -1.70 -1.11
CA SER A 85 4.72 -2.59 0.04
C SER A 85 3.72 -3.73 -0.24
N GLY A 86 3.25 -3.87 -1.49
CA GLY A 86 2.39 -4.97 -1.94
C GLY A 86 0.90 -4.74 -1.71
N ALA A 87 0.46 -3.51 -1.44
CA ALA A 87 -0.95 -3.15 -1.40
C ALA A 87 -1.49 -2.86 -2.81
N THR A 88 -2.80 -3.03 -2.98
CA THR A 88 -3.55 -2.48 -4.11
C THR A 88 -4.16 -1.15 -3.68
N VAL A 89 -3.85 -0.06 -4.38
CA VAL A 89 -4.35 1.27 -4.02
C VAL A 89 -5.39 1.75 -5.02
N VAL A 90 -6.53 2.22 -4.51
CA VAL A 90 -7.59 2.88 -5.28
C VAL A 90 -7.61 4.36 -4.87
N LEU A 91 -7.53 5.26 -5.84
CA LEU A 91 -7.63 6.68 -5.59
C LEU A 91 -9.06 7.18 -5.83
N THR A 92 -9.57 8.08 -4.99
CA THR A 92 -10.83 8.77 -5.26
C THR A 92 -10.67 9.77 -6.39
N ARG A 93 -9.54 10.46 -6.45
CA ARG A 93 -9.12 11.31 -7.58
C ARG A 93 -7.61 11.23 -7.79
N SER A 94 -7.18 11.41 -9.03
CA SER A 94 -5.78 11.39 -9.44
C SER A 94 -5.29 12.69 -10.05
N ASP A 95 -6.18 13.67 -10.19
CA ASP A 95 -5.90 15.00 -10.71
C ASP A 95 -6.38 16.11 -9.76
N GLU A 96 -6.29 17.37 -10.20
CA GLU A 96 -6.65 18.54 -9.40
C GLU A 96 -8.16 18.77 -9.23
N ASN A 97 -9.01 18.02 -9.97
CA ASN A 97 -10.45 18.24 -9.97
C ASN A 97 -11.14 17.42 -8.88
N ALA A 98 -12.23 17.96 -8.35
CA ALA A 98 -13.19 17.22 -7.55
C ALA A 98 -14.06 16.31 -8.45
N ILE A 99 -14.59 15.23 -7.86
CA ILE A 99 -15.32 14.19 -8.62
C ILE A 99 -16.86 14.37 -8.55
N TYR A 100 -17.32 15.61 -8.63
CA TYR A 100 -18.76 15.92 -8.62
C TYR A 100 -19.42 15.65 -9.99
N ASP A 101 -20.74 15.44 -9.98
CA ASP A 101 -21.53 15.25 -11.20
C ASP A 101 -21.63 16.55 -12.00
N LEU A 102 -21.54 16.43 -13.33
CA LEU A 102 -21.47 17.59 -14.25
C LEU A 102 -22.73 18.46 -14.29
N ASP A 103 -23.87 17.93 -13.85
CA ASP A 103 -25.16 18.66 -13.76
C ASP A 103 -25.20 19.65 -12.57
N LYS A 104 -24.23 19.57 -11.66
CA LYS A 104 -24.17 20.45 -10.49
C LYS A 104 -23.60 21.81 -10.87
N THR A 105 -24.35 22.87 -10.61
CA THR A 105 -24.02 24.24 -11.06
C THR A 105 -23.42 25.09 -9.95
N THR A 106 -23.96 24.98 -8.72
CA THR A 106 -23.46 25.77 -7.58
C THR A 106 -22.32 25.07 -6.84
N LEU A 107 -21.41 25.83 -6.22
CA LEU A 107 -20.32 25.28 -5.43
C LEU A 107 -20.81 24.33 -4.33
N ARG A 108 -21.91 24.69 -3.65
CA ARG A 108 -22.51 23.82 -2.62
C ARG A 108 -22.99 22.49 -3.19
N GLN A 109 -23.68 22.51 -4.34
CA GLN A 109 -24.14 21.26 -5.01
C GLN A 109 -22.95 20.41 -5.43
N LYS A 110 -21.92 21.01 -6.03
CA LYS A 110 -20.68 20.31 -6.43
C LYS A 110 -20.02 19.66 -5.23
N LYS A 111 -19.88 20.38 -4.12
CA LYS A 111 -19.27 19.83 -2.89
C LYS A 111 -20.06 18.65 -2.30
N ILE A 112 -21.39 18.74 -2.26
CA ILE A 112 -22.24 17.65 -1.78
C ILE A 112 -22.12 16.42 -2.71
N SER A 113 -22.17 16.64 -4.03
CA SER A 113 -22.02 15.56 -5.02
C SER A 113 -20.63 14.92 -4.94
N ASP A 114 -19.58 15.70 -4.81
CA ASP A 114 -18.20 15.22 -4.63
C ASP A 114 -18.08 14.29 -3.41
N ILE A 115 -18.61 14.70 -2.26
CA ILE A 115 -18.60 13.87 -1.04
C ILE A 115 -19.38 12.56 -1.27
N HIS A 116 -20.56 12.62 -1.91
CA HIS A 116 -21.34 11.43 -2.20
C HIS A 116 -20.59 10.47 -3.14
N ASN A 117 -19.91 10.97 -4.16
CA ASN A 117 -19.15 10.16 -5.10
C ASN A 117 -17.93 9.51 -4.43
N ARG A 118 -17.27 10.18 -3.50
CA ARG A 118 -16.18 9.61 -2.66
C ARG A 118 -16.70 8.46 -1.79
N VAL A 119 -17.83 8.67 -1.11
CA VAL A 119 -18.49 7.62 -0.31
C VAL A 119 -18.91 6.43 -1.19
N LYS A 120 -19.43 6.70 -2.39
CA LYS A 120 -19.81 5.66 -3.35
C LYS A 120 -18.60 4.81 -3.76
N ILE A 121 -17.47 5.43 -4.12
CA ILE A 121 -16.22 4.71 -4.41
C ILE A 121 -15.82 3.85 -3.22
N GLY A 122 -15.91 4.40 -2.00
CA GLY A 122 -15.62 3.67 -0.76
C GLY A 122 -16.45 2.41 -0.60
N ASN A 123 -17.75 2.51 -0.82
CA ASN A 123 -18.69 1.42 -0.61
C ASN A 123 -18.62 0.35 -1.71
N GLU A 124 -18.28 0.72 -2.95
CA GLU A 124 -18.28 -0.17 -4.10
C GLU A 124 -16.95 -0.91 -4.31
N SER A 125 -15.87 -0.47 -3.68
CA SER A 125 -14.50 -0.95 -3.97
C SER A 125 -14.07 -2.21 -3.22
N SER A 126 -14.86 -2.75 -2.31
CA SER A 126 -14.48 -3.88 -1.43
C SER A 126 -13.12 -3.66 -0.73
N ALA A 127 -12.78 -2.43 -0.39
CA ALA A 127 -11.52 -2.08 0.24
C ALA A 127 -11.47 -2.50 1.72
N ASP A 128 -10.27 -2.89 2.17
CA ASP A 128 -10.02 -3.16 3.59
C ASP A 128 -10.00 -1.88 4.43
N ILE A 129 -9.52 -0.77 3.84
CA ILE A 129 -9.34 0.51 4.54
C ILE A 129 -9.65 1.67 3.59
N PHE A 130 -10.33 2.70 4.10
CA PHE A 130 -10.50 4.00 3.46
C PHE A 130 -9.75 5.06 4.26
N VAL A 131 -8.81 5.76 3.64
CA VAL A 131 -8.01 6.82 4.28
C VAL A 131 -8.21 8.13 3.54
N SER A 132 -8.80 9.11 4.22
CA SER A 132 -8.96 10.48 3.70
C SER A 132 -7.84 11.38 4.23
N ILE A 133 -7.22 12.14 3.34
CA ILE A 133 -6.09 13.02 3.62
C ILE A 133 -6.54 14.46 3.48
N HIS A 134 -6.44 15.20 4.59
CA HIS A 134 -6.81 16.61 4.70
C HIS A 134 -5.73 17.42 5.43
N LEU A 135 -5.71 18.72 5.20
CA LEU A 135 -4.95 19.69 5.97
C LEU A 135 -5.94 20.61 6.70
N ASN A 136 -6.00 20.50 8.01
CA ASN A 136 -6.89 21.34 8.81
C ASN A 136 -6.29 22.74 9.00
N LYS A 137 -7.06 23.78 8.68
CA LYS A 137 -6.75 25.15 9.09
C LYS A 137 -7.44 25.43 10.42
N ILE A 138 -6.66 25.45 11.52
CA ILE A 138 -7.15 25.74 12.87
C ILE A 138 -6.67 27.12 13.27
N SER A 139 -7.58 27.97 13.77
CA SER A 139 -7.26 29.34 14.17
C SER A 139 -6.42 29.44 15.43
N GLN A 140 -6.49 28.42 16.30
CA GLN A 140 -5.73 28.37 17.55
C GLN A 140 -4.32 27.84 17.29
N GLN A 141 -3.32 28.67 17.47
CA GLN A 141 -1.91 28.33 17.18
C GLN A 141 -1.31 27.22 18.07
N GLN A 142 -1.95 26.89 19.21
CA GLN A 142 -1.51 25.79 20.06
C GLN A 142 -1.79 24.40 19.45
N TYR A 143 -2.71 24.31 18.49
CA TYR A 143 -3.02 23.05 17.82
C TYR A 143 -2.22 22.95 16.53
N TYR A 144 -1.19 22.12 16.53
CA TYR A 144 -0.33 21.85 15.39
C TYR A 144 0.06 20.37 15.34
N GLY A 145 0.54 19.92 14.19
CA GLY A 145 0.95 18.54 13.96
C GLY A 145 -0.14 17.72 13.28
N TRP A 146 0.10 16.43 13.18
CA TRP A 146 -0.83 15.50 12.56
C TRP A 146 -1.92 15.04 13.55
N GLN A 147 -3.09 14.79 13.02
CA GLN A 147 -4.24 14.25 13.75
C GLN A 147 -4.81 13.08 12.94
N CYS A 148 -5.23 12.02 13.62
CA CYS A 148 -5.92 10.88 13.02
C CYS A 148 -7.29 10.73 13.66
N PHE A 149 -8.34 10.70 12.84
CA PHE A 149 -9.70 10.47 13.25
C PHE A 149 -10.15 9.12 12.70
N TYR A 150 -10.78 8.30 13.50
CA TYR A 150 -11.34 7.03 13.07
C TYR A 150 -12.71 6.81 13.72
N LYS A 151 -13.59 6.13 13.00
CA LYS A 151 -14.86 5.72 13.58
C LYS A 151 -14.61 4.50 14.48
N GLN A 152 -14.90 4.66 15.75
CA GLN A 152 -14.97 3.51 16.67
C GLN A 152 -16.16 2.65 16.27
N ASN A 153 -15.96 1.36 16.05
CA ASN A 153 -17.07 0.45 15.84
C ASN A 153 -17.86 0.39 17.13
N ASP A 154 -19.12 0.84 17.08
CA ASP A 154 -20.06 0.50 18.13
C ASP A 154 -20.27 -1.01 18.04
N GLU A 155 -19.82 -1.75 19.05
CA GLU A 155 -20.17 -3.15 19.19
C GLU A 155 -21.71 -3.23 19.25
N LYS A 156 -22.30 -3.90 18.26
CA LYS A 156 -23.73 -4.19 18.24
C LYS A 156 -24.02 -5.41 19.11
#